data_035b0127f94860b5fb30ba21cb68858d
#
_entry.id   035b0127f94860b5fb30ba21cb68858d
#
_cell.length_a   1.000
_cell.length_b   1.000
_cell.length_c   1.000
_cell.angle_alpha   90.00
_cell.angle_beta   90.00
_cell.angle_gamma   90.00
#
_symmetry.space_group_name_H-M   'P 1'
#
loop_
_entity.id
_entity.type
_entity.pdbx_description
1 polymer ?
#
loop_
_entity_poly.entity_id
_entity_poly.type
_entity_poly.pdbx_seq_one_letter_code
_entity_poly.pdbx_strand_id
1 'polypeptide(L)'
;MAAKLQLQPWTLWAFLLFLALFSHESNLQCKNGVEATKRVLLYPQSPKVSSIVSNKYRTAYHFQPPKNWINGPMYYNGIYHQFYQYNPNGSLWGNIVWGHSVSTDLINWIRLEPAIERTTPSDINGCWTGSATILTGDKPAIIYTGADTEKRQVQNIVFPNNLSDPYLREWIKSDNNPLIEPVGAGLNSNQFRDPTTGWIGPDGLWRIAVGAELNGYSAALLYKSEDFQHWTRVDHPLYSSNASTMWECPDFFAVLPGKNNGLDLSAAIPNGAKHVLKMSLDYCDKYMIGVYDLKSDTFAPDTVLDDRRLWLRIDYGNYYASKSFFDSRKGRRIIWGWTNETDSSSDDVAKGWAGIHAIPRTIWLDSDSKQLLQWPVEEIESLRRKQVSHQGMELKKGSLFEIKEIDTLQANVEIDFEPSDIDSADPFDPSWLLDPEKHCREADASVHGGVGPFGLVVLASDNMEEHTDVHFRVYKSQQKYMILMCSDLRRSSLRPELYTPAYGGFFEFDLEKEKKISLRTLIDRSAVESFGGGGRVCIMARVYPVALVDGGTRMYAFNNGTSTVRVPQLKAWSMRRARVNVQKG
;
A
#
# COMPACT_ATOMS: atom_id res chain seq x y z
N MET A 1 3.85 57.48 -37.65
CA MET A 1 3.85 57.82 -36.22
C MET A 1 3.53 56.55 -35.45
N ALA A 2 4.53 55.90 -34.90
CA ALA A 2 4.39 54.68 -34.15
C ALA A 2 4.51 55.02 -32.66
N ALA A 3 3.43 54.76 -31.90
CA ALA A 3 3.45 54.93 -30.46
C ALA A 3 3.97 53.63 -29.79
N LYS A 4 5.13 53.74 -29.13
CA LYS A 4 5.67 52.71 -28.25
C LYS A 4 4.92 52.74 -26.93
N LEU A 5 4.16 51.68 -26.61
CA LEU A 5 3.70 51.44 -25.23
C LEU A 5 4.87 50.85 -24.44
N GLN A 6 5.36 51.59 -23.47
CA GLN A 6 6.25 51.12 -22.43
C GLN A 6 5.38 50.45 -21.33
N LEU A 7 5.46 49.14 -21.19
CA LEU A 7 4.91 48.39 -20.05
C LEU A 7 5.87 48.55 -18.87
N GLN A 8 5.33 48.98 -17.74
CA GLN A 8 6.06 49.15 -16.48
C GLN A 8 6.40 47.77 -15.84
N PRO A 9 7.55 47.61 -15.20
CA PRO A 9 8.03 46.30 -14.70
C PRO A 9 7.22 45.70 -13.58
N TRP A 10 6.27 46.37 -12.99
CA TRP A 10 5.45 45.88 -11.87
C TRP A 10 4.31 44.93 -12.27
N THR A 11 3.90 44.92 -13.54
CA THR A 11 2.84 44.04 -14.06
C THR A 11 3.35 42.62 -14.35
N LEU A 12 4.65 42.45 -14.58
CA LEU A 12 5.25 41.12 -14.81
C LEU A 12 5.36 40.31 -13.51
N TRP A 13 5.60 40.96 -12.37
CA TRP A 13 5.69 40.31 -11.06
C TRP A 13 4.31 39.85 -10.52
N ALA A 14 3.26 40.62 -10.81
CA ALA A 14 1.89 40.23 -10.42
C ALA A 14 1.39 39.03 -11.23
N PHE A 15 1.80 38.90 -12.51
CA PHE A 15 1.41 37.76 -13.34
C PHE A 15 2.18 36.48 -13.00
N LEU A 16 3.44 36.58 -12.59
CA LEU A 16 4.26 35.47 -12.13
C LEU A 16 3.83 34.98 -10.73
N LEU A 17 3.38 35.88 -9.85
CA LEU A 17 2.79 35.52 -8.56
C LEU A 17 1.40 34.86 -8.73
N PHE A 18 0.61 35.28 -9.71
CA PHE A 18 -0.70 34.69 -9.98
C PHE A 18 -0.57 33.29 -10.60
N LEU A 19 0.41 33.05 -11.48
CA LEU A 19 0.72 31.73 -12.01
C LEU A 19 1.34 30.79 -10.96
N ALA A 20 2.09 31.32 -9.98
CA ALA A 20 2.63 30.55 -8.88
C ALA A 20 1.56 30.13 -7.84
N LEU A 21 0.48 30.92 -7.70
CA LEU A 21 -0.62 30.60 -6.79
C LEU A 21 -1.61 29.58 -7.39
N PHE A 22 -1.82 29.60 -8.71
CA PHE A 22 -2.69 28.62 -9.39
C PHE A 22 -2.02 27.28 -9.70
N SER A 23 -0.69 27.21 -9.73
CA SER A 23 0.04 25.92 -9.84
C SER A 23 0.18 25.18 -8.51
N HIS A 24 -0.23 25.79 -7.39
CA HIS A 24 -0.06 25.21 -6.04
C HIS A 24 -1.26 24.39 -5.53
N GLU A 25 -2.45 24.58 -6.09
CA GLU A 25 -3.65 23.89 -5.60
C GLU A 25 -3.92 22.51 -6.22
N SER A 26 -3.36 22.19 -7.38
CA SER A 26 -3.57 20.89 -8.03
C SER A 26 -2.53 19.81 -7.72
N ASN A 27 -1.51 20.11 -6.89
CA ASN A 27 -0.41 19.19 -6.60
C ASN A 27 -0.26 18.81 -5.10
N LEU A 28 -1.25 19.13 -4.27
CA LEU A 28 -1.13 18.95 -2.80
C LEU A 28 -1.39 17.52 -2.29
N GLN A 29 -1.82 16.60 -3.14
CA GLN A 29 -2.30 15.29 -2.68
C GLN A 29 -1.22 14.23 -2.39
N CYS A 30 0.02 14.46 -2.82
CA CYS A 30 1.12 13.51 -2.53
C CYS A 30 2.46 14.19 -2.16
N LYS A 31 2.49 15.48 -1.81
CA LYS A 31 3.78 16.20 -1.70
C LYS A 31 4.47 16.22 -0.34
N ASN A 32 3.90 15.68 0.70
CA ASN A 32 4.46 15.85 2.06
C ASN A 32 5.47 14.78 2.51
N GLY A 33 6.03 13.98 1.63
CA GLY A 33 6.99 12.93 2.00
C GLY A 33 8.40 13.00 1.39
N VAL A 34 8.70 13.90 0.45
CA VAL A 34 9.93 13.82 -0.38
C VAL A 34 11.01 14.84 -0.03
N GLU A 35 10.83 15.74 0.89
CA GLU A 35 11.96 16.59 1.32
C GLU A 35 13.02 15.88 2.18
N ALA A 36 12.86 14.59 2.46
CA ALA A 36 13.83 13.82 3.26
C ALA A 36 15.16 13.55 2.54
N THR A 37 15.27 13.75 1.23
CA THR A 37 16.50 13.45 0.49
C THR A 37 17.49 14.62 0.40
N LYS A 38 17.18 15.81 0.92
CA LYS A 38 18.07 16.98 0.78
C LYS A 38 18.54 17.66 2.07
N ARG A 39 18.18 17.19 3.27
CA ARG A 39 18.71 17.77 4.52
C ARG A 39 19.20 16.70 5.48
N VAL A 40 20.47 16.36 5.39
CA VAL A 40 21.21 15.77 6.52
C VAL A 40 21.41 16.90 7.52
N LEU A 41 20.46 17.08 8.44
CA LEU A 41 20.66 17.89 9.62
C LEU A 41 21.07 16.97 10.78
N LEU A 42 22.30 17.13 11.22
CA LEU A 42 22.78 16.59 12.51
C LEU A 42 21.97 17.28 13.63
N TYR A 43 20.98 16.59 14.17
CA TYR A 43 20.29 17.05 15.37
C TYR A 43 20.97 16.51 16.63
N PRO A 44 21.10 17.33 17.70
CA PRO A 44 21.57 16.85 18.99
C PRO A 44 20.54 15.88 19.59
N GLN A 45 21.02 14.88 20.31
CA GLN A 45 20.17 13.91 21.02
C GLN A 45 19.21 14.63 21.96
N SER A 46 17.92 14.54 21.69
CA SER A 46 16.86 15.08 22.53
C SER A 46 16.67 14.23 23.81
N PRO A 47 16.29 14.85 24.93
CA PRO A 47 16.12 14.15 26.21
C PRO A 47 15.01 13.11 26.12
N LYS A 48 15.12 12.04 26.91
CA LYS A 48 14.14 10.94 27.03
C LYS A 48 12.73 11.49 27.27
N VAL A 49 11.90 11.51 26.22
CA VAL A 49 10.47 11.77 26.35
C VAL A 49 9.80 10.52 26.93
N SER A 50 8.90 10.75 27.88
CA SER A 50 8.19 9.75 28.67
C SER A 50 7.63 8.60 27.81
N SER A 51 7.88 7.35 28.23
CA SER A 51 7.45 6.10 27.59
C SER A 51 5.93 5.96 27.36
N ILE A 52 5.11 6.83 27.92
CA ILE A 52 3.64 6.80 27.83
C ILE A 52 3.16 7.33 26.47
N VAL A 53 3.75 8.39 25.94
CA VAL A 53 3.37 8.98 24.64
C VAL A 53 3.77 8.06 23.47
N SER A 54 4.88 7.32 23.60
CA SER A 54 5.40 6.46 22.53
C SER A 54 4.50 5.27 22.19
N ASN A 55 3.60 4.85 23.08
CA ASN A 55 2.77 3.67 22.93
C ASN A 55 1.31 3.93 22.55
N LYS A 56 0.82 5.17 22.64
CA LYS A 56 -0.59 5.51 22.39
C LYS A 56 -1.05 5.09 20.99
N TYR A 57 -0.24 5.38 19.97
CA TYR A 57 -0.57 5.15 18.57
C TYR A 57 0.04 3.85 17.99
N ARG A 58 0.79 3.08 18.80
CA ARG A 58 1.28 1.78 18.34
C ARG A 58 0.13 0.81 18.14
N THR A 59 0.11 0.21 16.95
CA THR A 59 -0.88 -0.80 16.59
C THR A 59 -0.79 -2.02 17.50
N ALA A 60 -1.91 -2.71 17.66
CA ALA A 60 -1.99 -3.91 18.47
C ALA A 60 -1.80 -5.18 17.62
N TYR A 61 -2.17 -5.16 16.35
CA TYR A 61 -2.09 -6.33 15.49
C TYR A 61 -1.59 -6.06 14.05
N HIS A 62 -1.59 -4.82 13.58
CA HIS A 62 -0.79 -4.49 12.39
C HIS A 62 0.68 -4.62 12.74
N PHE A 63 1.46 -5.26 11.88
CA PHE A 63 2.89 -5.41 12.11
C PHE A 63 3.56 -4.03 12.15
N GLN A 64 4.34 -3.81 13.17
CA GLN A 64 5.09 -2.58 13.35
C GLN A 64 6.49 -2.90 13.82
N PRO A 65 7.53 -2.60 13.02
CA PRO A 65 8.91 -2.72 13.45
C PRO A 65 9.18 -1.82 14.67
N PRO A 66 10.25 -2.07 15.44
CA PRO A 66 10.58 -1.24 16.59
C PRO A 66 10.80 0.23 16.23
N LYS A 67 11.28 0.53 15.01
CA LYS A 67 11.59 1.89 14.56
C LYS A 67 11.05 2.25 13.18
N ASN A 68 11.14 1.46 12.08
CA ASN A 68 10.70 1.89 10.72
C ASN A 68 10.58 0.74 9.70
N TRP A 69 10.05 1.01 8.61
CA TRP A 69 9.75 0.75 7.19
C TRP A 69 9.86 -0.71 6.67
N ILE A 70 9.50 -0.93 5.38
CA ILE A 70 9.22 -2.26 4.81
C ILE A 70 10.14 -2.64 3.67
N ASN A 71 10.36 -3.99 3.46
CA ASN A 71 10.42 -4.68 2.15
C ASN A 71 10.76 -6.16 2.26
N GLY A 72 10.44 -6.94 1.17
CA GLY A 72 10.97 -8.25 0.89
C GLY A 72 10.37 -9.43 1.67
N PRO A 73 9.05 -9.65 1.65
CA PRO A 73 8.46 -10.84 2.27
C PRO A 73 8.75 -12.11 1.45
N MET A 74 8.87 -13.26 2.11
CA MET A 74 8.89 -14.58 1.49
C MET A 74 8.27 -15.66 2.40
N TYR A 75 7.85 -16.76 1.78
CA TYR A 75 7.51 -17.99 2.48
C TYR A 75 8.54 -19.07 2.15
N TYR A 76 9.13 -19.68 3.18
CA TYR A 76 10.14 -20.72 3.01
C TYR A 76 10.02 -21.77 4.13
N ASN A 77 9.93 -23.04 3.76
CA ASN A 77 9.92 -24.19 4.67
C ASN A 77 9.00 -24.05 5.92
N GLY A 78 7.77 -23.59 5.68
CA GLY A 78 6.77 -23.46 6.76
C GLY A 78 6.85 -22.16 7.54
N ILE A 79 7.80 -21.29 7.23
CA ILE A 79 8.04 -20.02 7.91
C ILE A 79 7.81 -18.86 6.93
N TYR A 80 7.07 -17.85 7.37
CA TYR A 80 6.98 -16.56 6.71
C TYR A 80 8.12 -15.69 7.21
N HIS A 81 8.89 -15.15 6.30
CA HIS A 81 9.96 -14.20 6.58
C HIS A 81 9.52 -12.82 6.13
N GLN A 82 9.59 -11.86 7.03
CA GLN A 82 9.38 -10.45 6.75
C GLN A 82 10.71 -9.73 6.92
N PHE A 83 11.25 -9.30 5.80
CA PHE A 83 12.36 -8.36 5.80
C PHE A 83 11.81 -6.96 5.67
N TYR A 84 12.43 -6.00 6.35
CA TYR A 84 11.97 -4.62 6.33
C TYR A 84 13.15 -3.65 6.42
N GLN A 85 13.02 -2.54 5.73
CA GLN A 85 13.98 -1.46 5.87
C GLN A 85 13.94 -0.92 7.30
N TYR A 86 15.08 -0.81 7.90
CA TYR A 86 15.21 -0.49 9.31
C TYR A 86 16.35 0.50 9.52
N ASN A 87 16.07 1.63 10.17
CA ASN A 87 17.11 2.52 10.66
C ASN A 87 17.45 2.18 12.12
N PRO A 88 18.57 1.52 12.43
CA PRO A 88 18.92 1.17 13.80
C PRO A 88 19.14 2.40 14.69
N ASN A 89 19.43 3.56 14.11
CA ASN A 89 19.83 4.77 14.82
C ASN A 89 18.67 5.72 15.14
N GLY A 90 17.48 5.56 14.53
CA GLY A 90 16.39 6.51 14.75
C GLY A 90 15.10 6.18 14.04
N SER A 91 14.13 7.12 14.11
CA SER A 91 12.82 7.01 13.49
C SER A 91 12.74 7.69 12.11
N LEU A 92 13.76 8.43 11.70
CA LEU A 92 13.80 9.07 10.39
C LEU A 92 14.47 8.18 9.34
N TRP A 93 14.12 8.40 8.08
CA TRP A 93 14.70 7.68 6.96
C TRP A 93 16.20 7.94 6.84
N GLY A 94 16.97 6.91 6.56
CA GLY A 94 18.43 6.95 6.43
C GLY A 94 19.10 5.80 7.18
N ASN A 95 20.38 5.57 6.92
CA ASN A 95 21.16 4.49 7.51
C ASN A 95 20.50 3.11 7.43
N ILE A 96 19.81 2.84 6.33
CA ILE A 96 18.93 1.70 6.16
C ILE A 96 19.70 0.39 6.10
N VAL A 97 19.27 -0.55 6.93
CA VAL A 97 19.62 -1.97 6.91
C VAL A 97 18.35 -2.80 6.74
N TRP A 98 18.46 -4.10 6.50
CA TRP A 98 17.29 -4.99 6.45
C TRP A 98 17.06 -5.62 7.81
N GLY A 99 16.04 -5.18 8.53
CA GLY A 99 15.52 -5.88 9.69
C GLY A 99 14.86 -7.19 9.26
N HIS A 100 14.76 -8.15 10.18
CA HIS A 100 14.20 -9.47 9.91
C HIS A 100 13.24 -9.90 11.03
N SER A 101 12.08 -10.41 10.65
CA SER A 101 11.14 -11.05 11.55
C SER A 101 10.56 -12.30 10.90
N VAL A 102 10.20 -13.29 11.70
CA VAL A 102 9.65 -14.56 11.22
C VAL A 102 8.32 -14.88 11.88
N SER A 103 7.45 -15.58 11.16
CA SER A 103 6.12 -15.99 11.61
C SER A 103 5.73 -17.34 11.05
N THR A 104 4.87 -18.06 11.76
CA THR A 104 4.21 -19.28 11.27
C THR A 104 2.77 -19.04 10.81
N ASP A 105 2.24 -17.81 11.03
CA ASP A 105 0.82 -17.47 10.83
C ASP A 105 0.56 -16.06 10.28
N LEU A 106 1.60 -15.33 9.83
CA LEU A 106 1.50 -13.96 9.30
C LEU A 106 1.02 -12.89 10.30
N ILE A 107 0.69 -13.27 11.52
CA ILE A 107 0.09 -12.39 12.53
C ILE A 107 0.99 -12.23 13.74
N ASN A 108 1.55 -13.34 14.22
CA ASN A 108 2.45 -13.35 15.37
C ASN A 108 3.89 -13.42 14.89
N TRP A 109 4.73 -12.47 15.30
CA TRP A 109 6.06 -12.28 14.74
C TRP A 109 7.14 -12.32 15.80
N ILE A 110 8.20 -13.05 15.51
CA ILE A 110 9.44 -13.10 16.28
C ILE A 110 10.45 -12.22 15.57
N ARG A 111 10.96 -11.23 16.26
CA ARG A 111 12.04 -10.38 15.77
C ARG A 111 13.37 -11.11 15.87
N LEU A 112 14.15 -11.00 14.80
CA LEU A 112 15.53 -11.47 14.71
C LEU A 112 16.50 -10.28 14.58
N GLU A 113 17.79 -10.57 14.55
CA GLU A 113 18.81 -9.58 14.20
C GLU A 113 18.66 -9.17 12.72
N PRO A 114 19.18 -8.01 12.32
CA PRO A 114 19.14 -7.58 10.92
C PRO A 114 19.76 -8.64 9.99
N ALA A 115 19.08 -8.90 8.87
CA ALA A 115 19.58 -9.86 7.88
C ALA A 115 20.68 -9.29 6.98
N ILE A 116 20.59 -7.98 6.64
CA ILE A 116 21.56 -7.33 5.76
C ILE A 116 21.97 -6.00 6.39
N GLU A 117 23.25 -5.85 6.67
CA GLU A 117 23.85 -4.63 7.21
C GLU A 117 24.73 -3.94 6.15
N ARG A 118 25.01 -2.66 6.35
CA ARG A 118 25.85 -1.82 5.49
C ARG A 118 27.33 -2.12 5.76
N THR A 119 27.89 -3.13 5.12
CA THR A 119 29.24 -3.65 5.45
C THR A 119 30.18 -3.70 4.26
N THR A 120 29.70 -3.41 3.04
CA THR A 120 30.52 -3.47 1.83
C THR A 120 30.50 -2.14 1.06
N PRO A 121 31.49 -1.85 0.22
CA PRO A 121 31.51 -0.63 -0.58
C PRO A 121 30.27 -0.43 -1.44
N SER A 122 29.63 -1.50 -1.90
CA SER A 122 28.42 -1.47 -2.75
C SER A 122 27.14 -1.10 -2.01
N ASP A 123 27.15 -1.02 -0.67
CA ASP A 123 25.97 -0.68 0.13
C ASP A 123 26.25 0.17 1.38
N ILE A 124 27.43 0.73 1.47
CA ILE A 124 27.86 1.48 2.66
C ILE A 124 26.95 2.67 3.01
N ASN A 125 26.28 3.25 2.03
CA ASN A 125 25.34 4.34 2.21
C ASN A 125 23.87 3.89 2.37
N GLY A 126 23.58 2.58 2.31
CA GLY A 126 22.26 2.02 2.57
C GLY A 126 21.99 0.71 1.85
N CYS A 127 21.27 -0.19 2.52
CA CYS A 127 20.70 -1.39 1.94
C CYS A 127 19.22 -1.12 1.67
N TRP A 128 18.88 -0.80 0.42
CA TRP A 128 17.54 -0.39 0.03
C TRP A 128 16.70 -1.58 -0.44
N THR A 129 15.55 -1.30 -1.04
CA THR A 129 14.55 -2.30 -1.43
C THR A 129 15.10 -3.37 -2.38
N GLY A 130 14.51 -4.54 -2.27
CA GLY A 130 14.78 -5.70 -3.13
C GLY A 130 13.69 -6.76 -2.98
N SER A 131 13.99 -7.97 -3.45
CA SER A 131 13.05 -9.09 -3.39
C SER A 131 13.76 -10.41 -3.11
N ALA A 132 13.07 -11.28 -2.38
CA ALA A 132 13.50 -12.66 -2.20
C ALA A 132 12.99 -13.53 -3.36
N THR A 133 13.80 -14.52 -3.75
CA THR A 133 13.49 -15.53 -4.76
C THR A 133 13.91 -16.89 -4.24
N ILE A 134 13.07 -17.90 -4.41
CA ILE A 134 13.42 -19.28 -4.16
C ILE A 134 13.98 -19.86 -5.44
N LEU A 135 15.27 -20.15 -5.44
CA LEU A 135 15.98 -20.69 -6.60
C LEU A 135 15.75 -22.19 -6.76
N THR A 136 16.13 -22.72 -7.93
CA THR A 136 16.13 -24.15 -8.19
C THR A 136 16.90 -24.92 -7.09
N GLY A 137 16.30 -26.00 -6.59
CA GLY A 137 16.85 -26.76 -5.46
C GLY A 137 16.51 -26.15 -4.10
N ASP A 138 15.43 -25.36 -4.04
CA ASP A 138 14.86 -24.81 -2.79
C ASP A 138 15.86 -23.93 -2.01
N LYS A 139 16.57 -23.06 -2.74
CA LYS A 139 17.58 -22.16 -2.17
C LYS A 139 17.09 -20.71 -2.20
N PRO A 140 16.83 -20.07 -1.04
CA PRO A 140 16.47 -18.66 -1.01
C PRO A 140 17.66 -17.78 -1.39
N ALA A 141 17.38 -16.72 -2.14
CA ALA A 141 18.31 -15.63 -2.43
C ALA A 141 17.59 -14.29 -2.31
N ILE A 142 18.29 -13.23 -1.94
CA ILE A 142 17.74 -11.88 -1.95
C ILE A 142 18.61 -11.02 -2.85
N ILE A 143 18.00 -10.43 -3.89
CA ILE A 143 18.60 -9.34 -4.65
C ILE A 143 18.04 -8.03 -4.09
N TYR A 144 18.92 -7.08 -3.77
CA TYR A 144 18.56 -5.80 -3.17
C TYR A 144 19.40 -4.65 -3.73
N THR A 145 18.88 -3.44 -3.64
CA THR A 145 19.61 -2.25 -4.04
C THR A 145 20.52 -1.78 -2.92
N GLY A 146 21.79 -1.61 -3.24
CA GLY A 146 22.77 -0.94 -2.40
C GLY A 146 23.03 0.48 -2.88
N ALA A 147 23.24 1.41 -1.95
CA ALA A 147 23.82 2.71 -2.25
C ALA A 147 25.33 2.64 -2.01
N ASP A 148 26.11 2.71 -3.09
CA ASP A 148 27.56 2.53 -3.05
C ASP A 148 28.30 3.76 -2.47
N THR A 149 29.63 3.72 -2.48
CA THR A 149 30.49 4.81 -1.98
C THR A 149 30.28 6.14 -2.70
N GLU A 150 29.85 6.10 -3.95
CA GLU A 150 29.52 7.27 -4.77
C GLU A 150 28.02 7.62 -4.72
N LYS A 151 27.22 6.90 -3.90
CA LYS A 151 25.76 6.97 -3.79
C LYS A 151 25.03 6.55 -5.06
N ARG A 152 25.68 5.83 -5.98
CA ARG A 152 25.01 5.19 -7.11
C ARG A 152 24.18 4.02 -6.59
N GLN A 153 23.07 3.73 -7.27
CA GLN A 153 22.21 2.61 -6.94
C GLN A 153 22.64 1.37 -7.73
N VAL A 154 23.12 0.36 -7.02
CA VAL A 154 23.63 -0.89 -7.59
C VAL A 154 22.85 -2.07 -7.04
N GLN A 155 22.80 -3.21 -7.77
CA GLN A 155 22.08 -4.38 -7.28
C GLN A 155 23.08 -5.39 -6.70
N ASN A 156 22.79 -5.85 -5.49
CA ASN A 156 23.59 -6.80 -4.71
C ASN A 156 22.78 -8.07 -4.43
N ILE A 157 23.47 -9.16 -4.10
CA ILE A 157 22.85 -10.43 -3.70
C ILE A 157 23.39 -10.92 -2.36
N VAL A 158 22.51 -11.57 -1.60
CA VAL A 158 22.85 -12.33 -0.39
C VAL A 158 22.20 -13.70 -0.41
N PHE A 159 22.85 -14.66 0.26
CA PHE A 159 22.37 -16.02 0.46
C PHE A 159 22.35 -16.35 1.95
N PRO A 160 21.45 -17.25 2.41
CA PRO A 160 21.50 -17.75 3.77
C PRO A 160 22.81 -18.48 4.04
N ASN A 161 23.45 -18.21 5.18
CA ASN A 161 24.66 -18.90 5.61
C ASN A 161 24.39 -20.39 5.92
N ASN A 162 23.23 -20.68 6.50
CA ASN A 162 22.87 -22.03 6.94
C ASN A 162 21.40 -22.34 6.59
N LEU A 163 21.18 -23.19 5.59
CA LEU A 163 19.85 -23.65 5.19
C LEU A 163 19.18 -24.58 6.22
N SER A 164 19.94 -25.13 7.18
CA SER A 164 19.38 -25.93 8.28
C SER A 164 18.84 -25.08 9.43
N ASP A 165 19.10 -23.76 9.46
CA ASP A 165 18.44 -22.85 10.38
C ASP A 165 17.05 -22.48 9.82
N PRO A 166 15.95 -22.93 10.45
CA PRO A 166 14.61 -22.68 9.91
C PRO A 166 14.23 -21.18 9.87
N TYR A 167 14.95 -20.36 10.62
CA TYR A 167 14.74 -18.90 10.66
C TYR A 167 15.65 -18.12 9.74
N LEU A 168 16.62 -18.78 9.06
CA LEU A 168 17.59 -18.15 8.18
C LEU A 168 18.15 -16.85 8.76
N ARG A 169 18.72 -16.93 9.99
CA ARG A 169 19.14 -15.75 10.76
C ARG A 169 20.28 -15.00 10.11
N GLU A 170 21.22 -15.73 9.51
CA GLU A 170 22.45 -15.18 8.96
C GLU A 170 22.44 -15.20 7.43
N TRP A 171 22.78 -14.08 6.83
CA TRP A 171 22.88 -13.89 5.39
C TRP A 171 24.29 -13.43 5.00
N ILE A 172 24.84 -14.04 3.96
CA ILE A 172 26.19 -13.74 3.46
C ILE A 172 26.07 -13.01 2.13
N LYS A 173 26.78 -11.90 2.01
CA LYS A 173 26.94 -11.16 0.76
C LYS A 173 27.86 -11.92 -0.18
N SER A 174 27.52 -11.95 -1.47
CA SER A 174 28.39 -12.48 -2.50
C SER A 174 29.64 -11.61 -2.66
N ASP A 175 30.79 -12.26 -2.86
CA ASP A 175 32.06 -11.55 -3.19
C ASP A 175 31.97 -10.87 -4.58
N ASN A 176 31.00 -11.27 -5.42
CA ASN A 176 30.78 -10.70 -6.74
C ASN A 176 29.90 -9.43 -6.71
N ASN A 177 29.50 -8.94 -5.52
CA ASN A 177 28.72 -7.70 -5.42
C ASN A 177 29.55 -6.46 -5.79
N PRO A 178 28.98 -5.49 -6.56
CA PRO A 178 27.61 -5.49 -7.07
C PRO A 178 27.43 -6.39 -8.31
N LEU A 179 26.30 -7.11 -8.39
CA LEU A 179 25.94 -7.95 -9.56
C LEU A 179 25.56 -7.11 -10.77
N ILE A 180 24.91 -5.97 -10.56
CA ILE A 180 24.43 -5.10 -11.63
C ILE A 180 24.73 -3.64 -11.26
N GLU A 181 25.49 -2.99 -12.11
CA GLU A 181 25.77 -1.56 -12.03
C GLU A 181 24.84 -0.75 -12.96
N PRO A 182 24.59 0.53 -12.66
CA PRO A 182 23.77 1.41 -13.49
C PRO A 182 24.54 1.92 -14.70
N VAL A 183 24.91 1.02 -15.61
CA VAL A 183 25.68 1.34 -16.81
C VAL A 183 24.79 1.37 -18.05
N GLY A 184 25.10 2.29 -18.98
CA GLY A 184 24.43 2.44 -20.27
C GLY A 184 23.96 3.86 -20.54
N ALA A 185 23.88 4.21 -21.84
CA ALA A 185 23.46 5.54 -22.27
C ALA A 185 22.01 5.84 -21.82
N GLY A 186 21.81 7.02 -21.25
CA GLY A 186 20.50 7.50 -20.80
C GLY A 186 20.00 6.96 -19.48
N LEU A 187 20.75 6.06 -18.81
CA LEU A 187 20.38 5.52 -17.51
C LEU A 187 20.85 6.47 -16.39
N ASN A 188 19.91 6.85 -15.50
CA ASN A 188 20.22 7.67 -14.33
C ASN A 188 20.70 6.78 -13.18
N SER A 189 21.95 6.89 -12.76
CA SER A 189 22.58 6.07 -11.71
C SER A 189 21.94 6.24 -10.32
N ASN A 190 21.23 7.35 -10.09
CA ASN A 190 20.53 7.64 -8.84
C ASN A 190 19.03 7.29 -8.92
N GLN A 191 18.59 6.67 -10.01
CA GLN A 191 17.21 6.26 -10.27
C GLN A 191 17.22 4.85 -10.90
N PHE A 192 17.85 3.87 -10.20
CA PHE A 192 18.02 2.49 -10.66
C PHE A 192 17.95 1.54 -9.46
N ARG A 193 16.75 1.06 -9.10
CA ARG A 193 16.53 0.34 -7.84
C ARG A 193 15.37 -0.64 -7.84
N ASP A 194 15.29 -1.38 -6.74
CA ASP A 194 14.15 -2.18 -6.29
C ASP A 194 13.89 -3.40 -7.19
N PRO A 195 14.83 -4.32 -7.36
CA PRO A 195 14.67 -5.50 -8.21
C PRO A 195 13.44 -6.33 -7.79
N THR A 196 12.76 -6.91 -8.77
CA THR A 196 11.63 -7.81 -8.57
C THR A 196 12.07 -9.18 -8.03
N THR A 197 11.12 -9.97 -7.53
CA THR A 197 11.28 -11.42 -7.44
C THR A 197 11.66 -11.98 -8.82
N GLY A 198 12.63 -12.93 -8.85
CA GLY A 198 13.04 -13.59 -10.08
C GLY A 198 11.98 -14.56 -10.61
N TRP A 199 11.88 -14.67 -11.92
CA TRP A 199 11.06 -15.69 -12.59
C TRP A 199 11.85 -16.41 -13.68
N ILE A 200 11.44 -17.65 -14.00
CA ILE A 200 12.06 -18.46 -15.03
C ILE A 200 11.27 -18.35 -16.33
N GLY A 201 11.96 -18.11 -17.44
CA GLY A 201 11.37 -18.15 -18.75
C GLY A 201 11.42 -19.54 -19.41
N PRO A 202 10.81 -19.70 -20.58
CA PRO A 202 10.76 -20.98 -21.31
C PRO A 202 12.14 -21.44 -21.82
N ASP A 203 13.11 -20.52 -21.89
CA ASP A 203 14.51 -20.76 -22.21
C ASP A 203 15.33 -21.27 -21.01
N GLY A 204 14.70 -21.42 -19.84
CA GLY A 204 15.35 -21.84 -18.60
C GLY A 204 16.16 -20.75 -17.92
N LEU A 205 16.18 -19.53 -18.46
CA LEU A 205 16.90 -18.41 -17.86
C LEU A 205 16.06 -17.71 -16.80
N TRP A 206 16.72 -17.30 -15.73
CA TRP A 206 16.16 -16.40 -14.74
C TRP A 206 16.00 -14.99 -15.32
N ARG A 207 14.99 -14.31 -14.85
CA ARG A 207 14.69 -12.91 -15.16
C ARG A 207 14.43 -12.12 -13.89
N ILE A 208 14.83 -10.85 -13.88
CA ILE A 208 14.39 -9.83 -12.94
C ILE A 208 14.12 -8.54 -13.70
N ALA A 209 13.26 -7.70 -13.16
CA ALA A 209 13.09 -6.34 -13.60
C ALA A 209 13.57 -5.38 -12.51
N VAL A 210 14.25 -4.30 -12.91
CA VAL A 210 14.74 -3.25 -12.01
C VAL A 210 14.09 -1.93 -12.41
N GLY A 211 13.54 -1.19 -11.46
CA GLY A 211 12.99 0.13 -11.68
C GLY A 211 14.07 1.13 -12.07
N ALA A 212 13.80 1.94 -13.09
CA ALA A 212 14.80 2.87 -13.62
C ALA A 212 14.17 4.13 -14.22
N GLU A 213 14.97 5.18 -14.26
CA GLU A 213 14.81 6.31 -15.18
C GLU A 213 15.74 6.11 -16.37
N LEU A 214 15.16 5.94 -17.56
CA LEU A 214 15.88 5.77 -18.82
C LEU A 214 15.47 6.88 -19.80
N ASN A 215 16.41 7.73 -20.22
CA ASN A 215 16.15 8.88 -21.11
C ASN A 215 15.00 9.81 -20.62
N GLY A 216 14.82 9.97 -19.32
CA GLY A 216 13.77 10.78 -18.73
C GLY A 216 12.41 10.08 -18.61
N TYR A 217 12.31 8.78 -18.95
CA TYR A 217 11.11 7.97 -18.83
C TYR A 217 11.25 6.91 -17.74
N SER A 218 10.14 6.52 -17.14
CA SER A 218 10.12 5.36 -16.26
C SER A 218 10.26 4.06 -17.05
N ALA A 219 11.06 3.13 -16.54
CA ALA A 219 11.24 1.83 -17.13
C ALA A 219 11.37 0.73 -16.06
N ALA A 220 10.85 -0.45 -16.36
CA ALA A 220 11.22 -1.70 -15.71
C ALA A 220 12.27 -2.39 -16.60
N LEU A 221 13.56 -2.20 -16.29
CA LEU A 221 14.66 -2.74 -17.07
C LEU A 221 14.79 -4.24 -16.83
N LEU A 222 14.83 -5.02 -17.91
CA LEU A 222 14.87 -6.47 -17.85
C LEU A 222 16.31 -6.97 -17.89
N TYR A 223 16.60 -7.93 -17.01
CA TYR A 223 17.87 -8.65 -16.95
C TYR A 223 17.64 -10.14 -16.98
N LYS A 224 18.58 -10.90 -17.60
CA LYS A 224 18.60 -12.37 -17.70
C LYS A 224 19.85 -12.96 -17.08
N SER A 225 19.73 -14.16 -16.51
CA SER A 225 20.83 -14.90 -15.90
C SER A 225 20.60 -16.41 -16.00
N GLU A 226 21.68 -17.16 -16.19
CA GLU A 226 21.69 -18.63 -16.11
C GLU A 226 21.78 -19.13 -14.66
N ASP A 227 22.50 -18.40 -13.81
CA ASP A 227 22.95 -18.84 -12.49
C ASP A 227 22.51 -17.94 -11.33
N PHE A 228 21.70 -16.91 -11.62
CA PHE A 228 21.24 -15.90 -10.68
C PHE A 228 22.34 -15.01 -10.09
N GLN A 229 23.57 -15.09 -10.59
CA GLN A 229 24.71 -14.30 -10.18
C GLN A 229 25.29 -13.43 -11.29
N HIS A 230 25.27 -13.90 -12.53
CA HIS A 230 25.74 -13.14 -13.70
C HIS A 230 24.55 -12.69 -14.52
N TRP A 231 24.34 -11.38 -14.59
CA TRP A 231 23.17 -10.77 -15.21
C TRP A 231 23.51 -10.00 -16.47
N THR A 232 22.77 -10.23 -17.53
CA THR A 232 22.88 -9.50 -18.78
C THR A 232 21.62 -8.69 -18.99
N ARG A 233 21.77 -7.37 -19.22
CA ARG A 233 20.66 -6.50 -19.56
C ARG A 233 20.12 -6.85 -20.95
N VAL A 234 18.80 -6.94 -21.07
CA VAL A 234 18.11 -7.06 -22.37
C VAL A 234 18.08 -5.69 -23.03
N ASP A 235 18.17 -5.63 -24.37
CA ASP A 235 18.25 -4.40 -25.14
C ASP A 235 17.01 -3.48 -24.99
N HIS A 236 15.88 -4.05 -24.59
CA HIS A 236 14.64 -3.32 -24.33
C HIS A 236 14.17 -3.52 -22.89
N PRO A 237 13.40 -2.58 -22.32
CA PRO A 237 12.75 -2.79 -21.03
C PRO A 237 11.62 -3.83 -21.13
N LEU A 238 11.26 -4.46 -20.00
CA LEU A 238 10.02 -5.23 -19.87
C LEU A 238 8.80 -4.36 -20.25
N TYR A 239 8.78 -3.14 -19.76
CA TYR A 239 7.82 -2.09 -20.09
C TYR A 239 8.37 -0.71 -19.72
N SER A 240 7.95 0.34 -20.43
CA SER A 240 8.31 1.74 -20.13
C SER A 240 7.15 2.68 -20.43
N SER A 241 7.14 3.84 -19.77
CA SER A 241 6.12 4.87 -19.96
C SER A 241 6.68 6.26 -19.73
N ASN A 242 6.20 7.21 -20.51
CA ASN A 242 6.50 8.63 -20.36
C ASN A 242 5.56 9.35 -19.37
N ALA A 243 4.62 8.65 -18.76
CA ALA A 243 3.70 9.21 -17.78
C ALA A 243 4.37 9.59 -16.45
N SER A 244 5.60 9.12 -16.20
CA SER A 244 6.43 9.49 -15.05
C SER A 244 7.91 9.35 -15.37
N THR A 245 8.79 9.73 -14.43
CA THR A 245 10.25 9.66 -14.63
C THR A 245 10.89 8.45 -13.95
N MET A 246 10.29 7.91 -12.91
CA MET A 246 10.81 6.77 -12.17
C MET A 246 9.67 5.91 -11.61
N TRP A 247 9.86 4.59 -11.62
CA TRP A 247 9.02 3.61 -10.91
C TRP A 247 9.83 2.95 -9.80
N GLU A 248 9.37 3.14 -8.56
CA GLU A 248 9.91 2.45 -7.41
C GLU A 248 9.21 1.11 -7.20
N CYS A 249 9.89 0.20 -6.52
CA CYS A 249 9.35 -1.09 -6.07
C CYS A 249 8.56 -1.84 -7.15
N PRO A 250 9.06 -2.00 -8.39
CA PRO A 250 8.36 -2.80 -9.38
C PRO A 250 8.13 -4.21 -8.82
N ASP A 251 6.97 -4.77 -9.15
CA ASP A 251 6.64 -6.16 -8.87
C ASP A 251 5.97 -6.76 -10.10
N PHE A 252 6.42 -7.95 -10.52
CA PHE A 252 5.93 -8.57 -11.74
C PHE A 252 5.54 -10.02 -11.47
N PHE A 253 4.27 -10.35 -11.67
CA PHE A 253 3.77 -11.68 -11.33
C PHE A 253 2.55 -12.09 -12.16
N ALA A 254 2.38 -13.40 -12.30
CA ALA A 254 1.23 -13.98 -12.97
C ALA A 254 0.05 -14.16 -12.00
N VAL A 255 -1.17 -14.02 -12.52
CA VAL A 255 -2.42 -14.15 -11.78
C VAL A 255 -3.48 -14.92 -12.55
N LEU A 256 -4.33 -15.62 -11.79
CA LEU A 256 -5.55 -16.27 -12.28
C LEU A 256 -6.76 -15.79 -11.47
N PRO A 257 -7.99 -15.96 -11.98
CA PRO A 257 -9.18 -15.83 -11.17
C PRO A 257 -9.21 -16.86 -10.03
N GLY A 258 -9.71 -16.44 -8.85
CA GLY A 258 -9.86 -17.31 -7.68
C GLY A 258 -8.79 -17.11 -6.61
N LYS A 259 -9.26 -16.98 -5.38
CA LYS A 259 -8.47 -16.58 -4.20
C LYS A 259 -7.27 -17.50 -3.89
N ASN A 260 -7.38 -18.80 -4.18
CA ASN A 260 -6.36 -19.80 -3.88
C ASN A 260 -5.63 -20.28 -5.14
N ASN A 261 -5.61 -19.48 -6.19
CA ASN A 261 -4.95 -19.76 -7.48
C ASN A 261 -3.67 -18.93 -7.65
N GLY A 262 -2.90 -18.77 -6.57
CA GLY A 262 -1.56 -18.16 -6.64
C GLY A 262 -0.63 -18.98 -7.53
N LEU A 263 0.27 -18.31 -8.23
CA LEU A 263 1.22 -18.94 -9.15
C LEU A 263 2.65 -18.75 -8.63
N ASP A 264 3.41 -19.85 -8.71
CA ASP A 264 4.85 -19.86 -8.47
C ASP A 264 5.57 -19.36 -9.74
N LEU A 265 6.38 -18.33 -9.59
CA LEU A 265 7.12 -17.70 -10.69
C LEU A 265 8.36 -18.52 -11.12
N SER A 266 8.79 -19.48 -10.30
CA SER A 266 9.85 -20.42 -10.64
C SER A 266 9.35 -21.64 -11.44
N ALA A 267 8.04 -21.73 -11.68
CA ALA A 267 7.39 -22.81 -12.44
C ALA A 267 6.78 -22.29 -13.74
N ALA A 268 6.43 -23.23 -14.64
CA ALA A 268 5.75 -22.87 -15.88
C ALA A 268 4.38 -22.24 -15.62
N ILE A 269 4.14 -21.07 -16.20
CA ILE A 269 2.90 -20.32 -16.06
C ILE A 269 1.82 -20.98 -16.96
N PRO A 270 0.64 -21.29 -16.43
CA PRO A 270 -0.42 -21.92 -17.19
C PRO A 270 -1.01 -20.99 -18.26
N ASN A 271 -1.51 -21.59 -19.36
CA ASN A 271 -2.19 -20.84 -20.40
C ASN A 271 -3.41 -20.09 -19.84
N GLY A 272 -3.62 -18.87 -20.30
CA GLY A 272 -4.73 -18.02 -19.87
C GLY A 272 -4.44 -17.18 -18.61
N ALA A 273 -3.28 -17.33 -17.97
CA ALA A 273 -2.87 -16.43 -16.90
C ALA A 273 -2.58 -15.04 -17.46
N LYS A 274 -3.02 -14.02 -16.72
CA LYS A 274 -2.62 -12.64 -16.93
C LYS A 274 -1.38 -12.32 -16.10
N HIS A 275 -0.66 -11.29 -16.49
CA HIS A 275 0.43 -10.75 -15.70
C HIS A 275 0.08 -9.38 -15.14
N VAL A 276 0.62 -9.09 -14.00
CA VAL A 276 0.52 -7.79 -13.34
C VAL A 276 1.91 -7.18 -13.28
N LEU A 277 2.02 -5.95 -13.78
CA LEU A 277 3.16 -5.08 -13.49
C LEU A 277 2.68 -4.02 -12.49
N LYS A 278 3.15 -4.12 -11.25
CA LYS A 278 2.92 -3.15 -10.18
C LYS A 278 4.11 -2.23 -10.05
N MET A 279 3.87 -0.96 -9.76
CA MET A 279 4.90 0.05 -9.48
C MET A 279 4.41 1.01 -8.40
N SER A 280 5.37 1.57 -7.66
CA SER A 280 5.13 2.63 -6.68
C SER A 280 5.53 3.96 -7.27
N LEU A 281 4.60 4.89 -7.33
CA LEU A 281 4.84 6.26 -7.81
C LEU A 281 3.80 7.21 -7.21
N ASP A 282 4.14 8.48 -7.05
CA ASP A 282 3.25 9.49 -6.47
C ASP A 282 2.66 9.06 -5.11
N TYR A 283 3.44 8.35 -4.27
CA TYR A 283 3.01 7.78 -2.97
C TYR A 283 1.82 6.83 -3.05
N CYS A 284 1.57 6.24 -4.21
CA CYS A 284 0.53 5.25 -4.43
C CYS A 284 1.13 4.03 -5.11
N ASP A 285 0.65 2.85 -4.77
CA ASP A 285 0.95 1.63 -5.52
C ASP A 285 -0.08 1.48 -6.65
N LYS A 286 0.42 1.53 -7.88
CA LYS A 286 -0.38 1.37 -9.10
C LYS A 286 -0.02 0.09 -9.82
N TYR A 287 -0.93 -0.40 -10.65
CA TYR A 287 -0.66 -1.61 -11.42
C TYR A 287 -1.38 -1.61 -12.77
N MET A 288 -0.84 -2.41 -13.67
CA MET A 288 -1.42 -2.75 -14.96
C MET A 288 -1.60 -4.26 -15.05
N ILE A 289 -2.66 -4.71 -15.71
CA ILE A 289 -2.92 -6.10 -16.07
C ILE A 289 -2.68 -6.24 -17.56
N GLY A 290 -2.08 -7.35 -17.97
CA GLY A 290 -1.79 -7.56 -19.38
C GLY A 290 -1.27 -8.95 -19.69
N VAL A 291 -0.65 -9.06 -20.85
CA VAL A 291 -0.04 -10.29 -21.34
C VAL A 291 1.48 -10.13 -21.38
N TYR A 292 2.18 -11.12 -20.88
CA TYR A 292 3.63 -11.24 -21.04
C TYR A 292 3.93 -12.15 -22.22
N ASP A 293 4.58 -11.59 -23.23
CA ASP A 293 5.06 -12.36 -24.37
C ASP A 293 6.40 -13.01 -24.02
N LEU A 294 6.37 -14.32 -23.85
CA LEU A 294 7.54 -15.14 -23.49
C LEU A 294 8.62 -15.19 -24.58
N LYS A 295 8.30 -14.86 -25.84
CA LYS A 295 9.27 -14.88 -26.95
C LYS A 295 10.06 -13.59 -27.05
N SER A 296 9.36 -12.47 -26.94
CA SER A 296 9.97 -11.13 -27.00
C SER A 296 10.37 -10.61 -25.61
N ASP A 297 9.98 -11.27 -24.52
CA ASP A 297 10.18 -10.82 -23.15
C ASP A 297 9.62 -9.41 -22.89
N THR A 298 8.44 -9.12 -23.46
CA THR A 298 7.76 -7.83 -23.31
C THR A 298 6.42 -7.99 -22.61
N PHE A 299 6.05 -6.99 -21.81
CA PHE A 299 4.74 -6.90 -21.20
C PHE A 299 3.86 -5.93 -22.01
N ALA A 300 2.68 -6.40 -22.38
CA ALA A 300 1.67 -5.60 -23.08
C ALA A 300 0.44 -5.43 -22.16
N PRO A 301 0.18 -4.23 -21.62
CA PRO A 301 -1.03 -3.98 -20.82
C PRO A 301 -2.30 -4.17 -21.68
N ASP A 302 -3.36 -4.76 -21.10
CA ASP A 302 -4.66 -4.90 -21.77
C ASP A 302 -5.29 -3.53 -22.08
N THR A 303 -4.99 -2.53 -21.26
CA THR A 303 -5.44 -1.14 -21.46
C THR A 303 -4.25 -0.21 -21.27
N VAL A 304 -3.99 0.60 -22.28
CA VAL A 304 -3.00 1.69 -22.21
C VAL A 304 -3.74 2.97 -21.89
N LEU A 305 -3.40 3.58 -20.77
CA LEU A 305 -3.95 4.87 -20.33
C LEU A 305 -2.81 5.89 -20.23
N ASP A 306 -2.89 6.96 -21.01
CA ASP A 306 -1.89 8.05 -21.01
C ASP A 306 -1.89 8.82 -19.69
N ASP A 307 -3.07 8.94 -19.06
CA ASP A 307 -3.21 9.58 -17.76
C ASP A 307 -3.03 8.58 -16.62
N ARG A 308 -1.89 8.70 -15.94
CA ARG A 308 -1.57 7.82 -14.79
C ARG A 308 -2.54 7.95 -13.61
N ARG A 309 -3.37 8.99 -13.55
CA ARG A 309 -4.40 9.12 -12.51
C ARG A 309 -5.47 8.04 -12.64
N LEU A 310 -5.71 7.55 -13.85
CA LEU A 310 -6.65 6.50 -14.16
C LEU A 310 -6.09 5.08 -14.01
N TRP A 311 -4.78 4.93 -13.73
CA TRP A 311 -4.21 3.60 -13.51
C TRP A 311 -4.79 2.97 -12.26
N LEU A 312 -5.00 1.64 -12.33
CA LEU A 312 -5.51 0.87 -11.20
C LEU A 312 -4.58 1.00 -9.98
N ARG A 313 -5.16 1.07 -8.78
CA ARG A 313 -4.42 1.20 -7.52
C ARG A 313 -4.54 -0.07 -6.70
N ILE A 314 -3.47 -0.45 -6.02
CA ILE A 314 -3.50 -1.50 -5.00
C ILE A 314 -4.32 -1.00 -3.79
N ASP A 315 -4.17 0.27 -3.44
CA ASP A 315 -4.87 0.90 -2.33
C ASP A 315 -5.14 2.36 -2.65
N TYR A 316 -6.28 2.85 -2.22
CA TYR A 316 -6.71 4.24 -2.45
C TYR A 316 -6.41 5.16 -1.27
N GLY A 317 -5.79 4.64 -0.21
CA GLY A 317 -5.35 5.39 0.97
C GLY A 317 -3.84 5.51 1.09
N ASN A 318 -3.36 5.46 2.31
CA ASN A 318 -1.95 5.59 2.65
C ASN A 318 -1.23 4.23 2.63
N TYR A 319 -0.92 3.75 1.43
CA TYR A 319 -0.31 2.44 1.21
C TYR A 319 0.72 2.53 0.08
N TYR A 320 1.95 2.11 0.34
CA TYR A 320 3.07 2.31 -0.58
C TYR A 320 4.10 1.19 -0.53
N ALA A 321 4.94 1.12 -1.58
CA ALA A 321 6.13 0.28 -1.68
C ALA A 321 5.86 -1.22 -1.45
N SER A 322 4.66 -1.71 -1.82
CA SER A 322 4.30 -3.10 -1.59
C SER A 322 5.12 -4.07 -2.44
N LYS A 323 5.28 -5.27 -1.91
CA LYS A 323 5.84 -6.44 -2.60
C LYS A 323 4.94 -7.64 -2.40
N SER A 324 4.86 -8.51 -3.41
CA SER A 324 4.11 -9.75 -3.32
C SER A 324 5.01 -10.97 -3.26
N PHE A 325 4.49 -12.05 -2.71
CA PHE A 325 5.15 -13.35 -2.69
C PHE A 325 4.15 -14.49 -2.83
N PHE A 326 4.63 -15.64 -3.26
CA PHE A 326 3.83 -16.85 -3.35
C PHE A 326 3.89 -17.62 -2.02
N ASP A 327 2.72 -17.86 -1.43
CA ASP A 327 2.53 -18.73 -0.28
C ASP A 327 2.19 -20.14 -0.77
N SER A 328 3.21 -20.99 -0.94
CA SER A 328 3.05 -22.35 -1.45
C SER A 328 2.24 -23.25 -0.51
N ARG A 329 2.18 -22.95 0.80
CA ARG A 329 1.40 -23.70 1.80
C ARG A 329 -0.10 -23.67 1.50
N LYS A 330 -0.60 -22.53 1.01
CA LYS A 330 -2.03 -22.32 0.75
C LYS A 330 -2.35 -22.08 -0.73
N GLY A 331 -1.34 -22.14 -1.61
CA GLY A 331 -1.52 -21.92 -3.04
C GLY A 331 -2.04 -20.52 -3.36
N ARG A 332 -1.60 -19.48 -2.63
CA ARG A 332 -2.09 -18.11 -2.77
C ARG A 332 -0.94 -17.12 -2.96
N ARG A 333 -1.22 -16.00 -3.60
CA ARG A 333 -0.30 -14.86 -3.63
C ARG A 333 -0.69 -13.85 -2.57
N ILE A 334 0.28 -13.38 -1.82
CA ILE A 334 0.11 -12.37 -0.78
C ILE A 334 0.83 -11.11 -1.20
N ILE A 335 0.19 -9.96 -1.04
CA ILE A 335 0.82 -8.65 -1.16
C ILE A 335 0.87 -7.97 0.21
N TRP A 336 1.94 -7.25 0.46
CA TRP A 336 2.12 -6.55 1.71
C TRP A 336 2.78 -5.21 1.50
N GLY A 337 2.19 -4.15 2.04
CA GLY A 337 2.60 -2.78 1.82
C GLY A 337 2.88 -2.01 3.10
N TRP A 338 3.60 -0.93 2.93
CA TRP A 338 3.94 0.01 3.97
C TRP A 338 2.91 1.14 4.06
N THR A 339 2.65 1.60 5.26
CA THR A 339 1.80 2.73 5.55
C THR A 339 2.62 3.79 6.26
N ASN A 340 2.78 4.94 5.61
CA ASN A 340 3.50 6.08 6.17
C ASN A 340 2.74 6.69 7.34
N GLU A 341 3.44 7.45 8.16
CA GLU A 341 2.80 8.33 9.13
C GLU A 341 2.18 9.55 8.41
N THR A 342 1.08 10.07 8.95
CA THR A 342 0.44 11.32 8.50
C THR A 342 0.54 12.44 9.55
N ASP A 343 1.26 12.18 10.63
CA ASP A 343 1.76 13.19 11.55
C ASP A 343 3.14 13.72 11.10
N SER A 344 3.77 14.57 11.88
CA SER A 344 5.02 15.23 11.47
C SER A 344 6.25 14.39 11.77
N SER A 345 7.38 14.71 11.09
CA SER A 345 8.68 14.11 11.40
C SER A 345 9.13 14.40 12.84
N SER A 346 8.69 15.51 13.45
CA SER A 346 8.92 15.80 14.87
C SER A 346 8.12 14.87 15.78
N ASP A 347 6.90 14.50 15.37
CA ASP A 347 6.12 13.47 16.07
C ASP A 347 6.81 12.10 15.97
N ASP A 348 7.37 11.75 14.82
CA ASP A 348 8.13 10.49 14.62
C ASP A 348 9.34 10.42 15.54
N VAL A 349 10.09 11.52 15.67
CA VAL A 349 11.22 11.61 16.59
C VAL A 349 10.75 11.48 18.03
N ALA A 350 9.67 12.16 18.40
CA ALA A 350 9.10 12.12 19.76
C ALA A 350 8.54 10.73 20.11
N LYS A 351 7.88 10.04 19.16
CA LYS A 351 7.42 8.66 19.30
C LYS A 351 8.58 7.65 19.34
N GLY A 352 9.69 7.98 18.68
CA GLY A 352 10.84 7.08 18.49
C GLY A 352 10.61 5.98 17.46
N TRP A 353 9.57 6.12 16.61
CA TRP A 353 9.23 5.19 15.54
C TRP A 353 8.38 5.87 14.46
N ALA A 354 8.37 5.32 13.24
CA ALA A 354 7.54 5.76 12.14
C ALA A 354 7.12 4.56 11.27
N GLY A 355 5.91 4.66 10.72
CA GLY A 355 5.37 3.66 9.79
C GLY A 355 4.89 2.37 10.45
N ILE A 356 3.93 1.77 9.78
CA ILE A 356 3.40 0.43 10.08
C ILE A 356 3.26 -0.36 8.78
N HIS A 357 2.99 -1.64 8.89
CA HIS A 357 2.53 -2.46 7.77
C HIS A 357 1.00 -2.57 7.77
N ALA A 358 0.39 -2.47 6.60
CA ALA A 358 -0.99 -2.91 6.41
C ALA A 358 -1.13 -4.39 6.79
N ILE A 359 -2.33 -4.92 6.92
CA ILE A 359 -2.51 -6.37 7.05
C ILE A 359 -2.08 -7.05 5.74
N PRO A 360 -1.35 -8.18 5.78
CA PRO A 360 -1.07 -8.95 4.56
C PRO A 360 -2.38 -9.30 3.85
N ARG A 361 -2.42 -9.11 2.53
CA ARG A 361 -3.62 -9.34 1.73
C ARG A 361 -3.39 -10.46 0.73
N THR A 362 -4.29 -11.42 0.68
CA THR A 362 -4.38 -12.34 -0.47
C THR A 362 -4.87 -11.55 -1.67
N ILE A 363 -4.22 -11.73 -2.83
CA ILE A 363 -4.60 -11.07 -4.08
C ILE A 363 -4.87 -12.10 -5.18
N TRP A 364 -5.85 -11.81 -6.02
CA TRP A 364 -6.21 -12.64 -7.18
C TRP A 364 -6.90 -11.79 -8.25
N LEU A 365 -6.97 -12.30 -9.47
CA LEU A 365 -7.67 -11.64 -10.57
C LEU A 365 -9.18 -11.79 -10.37
N ASP A 366 -9.96 -10.76 -10.67
CA ASP A 366 -11.41 -10.88 -10.72
C ASP A 366 -11.86 -11.75 -11.92
N SER A 367 -13.12 -12.21 -11.90
CA SER A 367 -13.66 -13.09 -12.95
C SER A 367 -13.70 -12.45 -14.33
N ASP A 368 -13.83 -11.12 -14.37
CA ASP A 368 -13.89 -10.35 -15.62
C ASP A 368 -12.51 -9.88 -16.08
N SER A 369 -11.46 -10.24 -15.36
CA SER A 369 -10.04 -9.92 -15.62
C SER A 369 -9.73 -8.42 -15.71
N LYS A 370 -10.53 -7.58 -15.05
CA LYS A 370 -10.42 -6.12 -15.11
C LYS A 370 -9.56 -5.51 -14.02
N GLN A 371 -9.50 -6.17 -12.86
CA GLN A 371 -8.80 -5.67 -11.68
C GLN A 371 -8.36 -6.81 -10.75
N LEU A 372 -7.47 -6.49 -9.82
CA LEU A 372 -7.15 -7.37 -8.71
C LEU A 372 -8.21 -7.22 -7.62
N LEU A 373 -8.60 -8.34 -7.03
CA LEU A 373 -9.33 -8.39 -5.78
C LEU A 373 -8.35 -8.66 -4.64
N GLN A 374 -8.62 -8.06 -3.49
CA GLN A 374 -7.75 -8.14 -2.33
C GLN A 374 -8.56 -8.39 -1.07
N TRP A 375 -8.07 -9.26 -0.20
CA TRP A 375 -8.73 -9.52 1.07
C TRP A 375 -7.71 -9.80 2.17
N PRO A 376 -7.95 -9.35 3.41
CA PRO A 376 -7.07 -9.68 4.52
C PRO A 376 -6.84 -11.18 4.61
N VAL A 377 -5.62 -11.60 4.93
CA VAL A 377 -5.34 -13.02 5.17
C VAL A 377 -6.25 -13.55 6.27
N GLU A 378 -6.76 -14.78 6.10
CA GLU A 378 -7.75 -15.36 7.03
C GLU A 378 -7.19 -15.56 8.44
N GLU A 379 -5.87 -15.65 8.58
CA GLU A 379 -5.18 -15.81 9.85
C GLU A 379 -5.49 -14.69 10.85
N ILE A 380 -5.87 -13.48 10.36
CA ILE A 380 -6.27 -12.36 11.21
C ILE A 380 -7.50 -12.69 12.08
N GLU A 381 -8.35 -13.61 11.63
CA GLU A 381 -9.56 -14.00 12.33
C GLU A 381 -9.27 -14.74 13.65
N SER A 382 -8.06 -15.30 13.77
CA SER A 382 -7.60 -15.89 15.04
C SER A 382 -7.54 -14.90 16.20
N LEU A 383 -7.50 -13.60 15.89
CA LEU A 383 -7.49 -12.53 16.88
C LEU A 383 -8.89 -12.11 17.37
N ARG A 384 -9.95 -12.54 16.69
CA ARG A 384 -11.33 -12.23 17.07
C ARG A 384 -11.66 -12.73 18.48
N ARG A 385 -12.41 -11.92 19.23
CA ARG A 385 -12.85 -12.20 20.61
C ARG A 385 -14.37 -12.03 20.70
N LYS A 386 -14.83 -11.13 21.57
CA LYS A 386 -16.26 -10.85 21.73
C LYS A 386 -16.87 -10.49 20.38
N GLN A 387 -17.99 -11.13 20.06
CA GLN A 387 -18.74 -10.89 18.83
C GLN A 387 -20.11 -10.32 19.17
N VAL A 388 -20.55 -9.35 18.39
CA VAL A 388 -21.94 -8.92 18.27
C VAL A 388 -22.40 -9.12 16.83
N SER A 389 -23.70 -9.41 16.65
CA SER A 389 -24.28 -9.67 15.34
C SER A 389 -25.70 -9.12 15.26
N HIS A 390 -26.00 -8.44 14.17
CA HIS A 390 -27.33 -7.93 13.84
C HIS A 390 -27.72 -8.40 12.45
N GLN A 391 -29.00 -8.72 12.25
CA GLN A 391 -29.52 -9.22 10.98
C GLN A 391 -30.83 -8.52 10.61
N GLY A 392 -31.03 -8.29 9.33
CA GLY A 392 -32.27 -7.78 8.78
C GLY A 392 -32.65 -6.37 9.25
N MET A 393 -31.64 -5.52 9.55
CA MET A 393 -31.89 -4.13 9.95
C MET A 393 -32.21 -3.27 8.74
N GLU A 394 -32.93 -2.18 8.97
CA GLU A 394 -33.19 -1.12 8.00
C GLU A 394 -32.61 0.20 8.52
N LEU A 395 -31.78 0.82 7.71
CA LEU A 395 -31.26 2.15 7.94
C LEU A 395 -32.02 3.14 7.04
N LYS A 396 -32.97 3.83 7.62
CA LYS A 396 -33.70 4.91 6.96
C LYS A 396 -32.83 6.17 6.90
N LYS A 397 -33.24 7.16 6.11
CA LYS A 397 -32.58 8.46 6.07
C LYS A 397 -32.38 9.03 7.47
N GLY A 398 -31.14 9.44 7.78
CA GLY A 398 -30.73 9.98 9.08
C GLY A 398 -30.56 8.92 10.18
N SER A 399 -30.58 7.62 9.84
CA SER A 399 -30.31 6.56 10.81
C SER A 399 -28.86 6.59 11.26
N LEU A 400 -28.65 6.50 12.57
CA LEU A 400 -27.37 6.29 13.22
C LEU A 400 -27.54 5.15 14.25
N PHE A 401 -27.14 3.94 13.88
CA PHE A 401 -27.31 2.73 14.69
C PHE A 401 -26.02 2.41 15.43
N GLU A 402 -26.01 2.51 16.75
CA GLU A 402 -24.85 2.19 17.58
C GLU A 402 -24.58 0.67 17.64
N ILE A 403 -23.36 0.27 17.31
CA ILE A 403 -22.85 -1.09 17.46
C ILE A 403 -22.34 -1.24 18.90
N LYS A 404 -23.26 -1.56 19.81
CA LYS A 404 -22.96 -1.66 21.24
C LYS A 404 -22.04 -2.83 21.57
N GLU A 405 -21.41 -2.76 22.74
CA GLU A 405 -20.59 -3.84 23.33
C GLU A 405 -19.24 -4.12 22.63
N ILE A 406 -18.89 -3.34 21.60
CA ILE A 406 -17.55 -3.31 20.98
C ILE A 406 -17.01 -1.89 21.15
N ASP A 407 -16.52 -1.60 22.32
CA ASP A 407 -16.08 -0.27 22.78
C ASP A 407 -14.55 -0.15 22.86
N THR A 408 -13.84 -0.87 22.00
CA THR A 408 -12.39 -1.01 22.00
C THR A 408 -11.73 -0.29 20.82
N LEU A 409 -10.48 0.10 21.00
CA LEU A 409 -9.62 0.63 19.92
C LEU A 409 -9.16 -0.43 18.91
N GLN A 410 -9.48 -1.72 19.13
CA GLN A 410 -9.16 -2.83 18.23
C GLN A 410 -10.43 -3.62 17.88
N ALA A 411 -10.89 -3.47 16.64
CA ALA A 411 -12.09 -4.14 16.18
C ALA A 411 -11.97 -4.64 14.73
N ASN A 412 -12.82 -5.59 14.39
CA ASN A 412 -13.10 -6.02 13.02
C ASN A 412 -14.61 -5.93 12.80
N VAL A 413 -15.05 -5.20 11.79
CA VAL A 413 -16.46 -5.05 11.44
C VAL A 413 -16.68 -5.56 10.02
N GLU A 414 -17.66 -6.41 9.83
CA GLU A 414 -18.14 -6.89 8.54
C GLU A 414 -19.63 -6.53 8.42
N ILE A 415 -19.98 -5.82 7.36
CA ILE A 415 -21.35 -5.36 7.11
C ILE A 415 -21.70 -5.45 5.63
N ASP A 416 -22.90 -5.92 5.33
CA ASP A 416 -23.47 -5.96 3.99
C ASP A 416 -24.60 -4.95 3.89
N PHE A 417 -24.65 -4.21 2.80
CA PHE A 417 -25.65 -3.20 2.51
C PHE A 417 -26.42 -3.54 1.24
N GLU A 418 -27.75 -3.44 1.30
CA GLU A 418 -28.68 -3.58 0.16
C GLU A 418 -29.54 -2.31 0.05
N PRO A 419 -29.18 -1.35 -0.83
CA PRO A 419 -30.04 -0.20 -1.09
C PRO A 419 -31.40 -0.65 -1.63
N SER A 420 -32.51 -0.15 -1.05
CA SER A 420 -33.86 -0.58 -1.41
C SER A 420 -34.36 0.00 -2.73
N ASP A 421 -33.86 1.19 -3.08
CA ASP A 421 -34.21 1.90 -4.32
C ASP A 421 -32.93 2.43 -4.98
N ILE A 422 -32.21 1.53 -5.63
CA ILE A 422 -30.94 1.87 -6.27
C ILE A 422 -31.14 2.74 -7.52
N ASP A 423 -32.34 2.71 -8.12
CA ASP A 423 -32.67 3.54 -9.30
C ASP A 423 -32.78 5.04 -8.96
N SER A 424 -32.91 5.38 -7.68
CA SER A 424 -32.84 6.76 -7.20
C SER A 424 -31.43 7.32 -7.10
N ALA A 425 -30.39 6.52 -7.47
CA ALA A 425 -29.01 6.96 -7.47
C ALA A 425 -28.77 8.15 -8.40
N ASP A 426 -27.96 9.08 -7.95
CA ASP A 426 -27.57 10.27 -8.71
C ASP A 426 -26.77 9.89 -9.97
N PRO A 427 -26.80 10.69 -11.05
CA PRO A 427 -26.00 10.43 -12.25
C PRO A 427 -24.50 10.41 -11.95
N PHE A 428 -23.77 9.52 -12.61
CA PHE A 428 -22.31 9.44 -12.53
C PHE A 428 -21.65 10.40 -13.52
N ASP A 429 -20.67 11.18 -13.04
CA ASP A 429 -19.78 11.98 -13.89
C ASP A 429 -18.40 11.27 -14.00
N PRO A 430 -18.00 10.82 -15.21
CA PRO A 430 -16.72 10.16 -15.42
C PRO A 430 -15.49 10.98 -15.01
N SER A 431 -15.59 12.31 -14.94
CA SER A 431 -14.49 13.18 -14.51
C SER A 431 -14.07 12.94 -13.06
N TRP A 432 -14.95 12.41 -12.22
CA TRP A 432 -14.66 12.07 -10.82
C TRP A 432 -13.62 10.95 -10.68
N LEU A 433 -13.46 10.10 -11.70
CA LEU A 433 -12.41 9.08 -11.72
C LEU A 433 -11.00 9.67 -11.67
N LEU A 434 -10.82 10.91 -12.10
CA LEU A 434 -9.52 11.60 -12.09
C LEU A 434 -9.08 12.02 -10.69
N ASP A 435 -10.06 12.31 -9.80
CA ASP A 435 -9.81 12.73 -8.42
C ASP A 435 -10.96 12.28 -7.49
N PRO A 436 -11.03 10.97 -7.18
CA PRO A 436 -12.04 10.43 -6.27
C PRO A 436 -11.98 11.05 -4.87
N GLU A 437 -10.79 11.42 -4.43
CA GLU A 437 -10.56 12.01 -3.10
C GLU A 437 -11.18 13.41 -3.00
N LYS A 438 -11.06 14.22 -4.05
CA LYS A 438 -11.77 15.51 -4.13
C LYS A 438 -13.27 15.28 -4.03
N HIS A 439 -13.80 14.31 -4.75
CA HIS A 439 -15.22 14.01 -4.72
C HIS A 439 -15.68 13.52 -3.34
N CYS A 440 -14.90 12.70 -2.62
CA CYS A 440 -15.17 12.34 -1.22
C CYS A 440 -15.20 13.54 -0.28
N ARG A 441 -14.36 14.57 -0.52
CA ARG A 441 -14.39 15.81 0.30
C ARG A 441 -15.61 16.68 0.03
N GLU A 442 -16.05 16.76 -1.22
CA GLU A 442 -17.18 17.59 -1.65
C GLU A 442 -18.53 16.94 -1.34
N ALA A 443 -18.59 15.63 -1.46
CA ALA A 443 -19.77 14.80 -1.19
C ALA A 443 -19.53 13.92 0.05
N ASP A 444 -19.26 14.53 1.19
CA ASP A 444 -18.95 13.84 2.45
C ASP A 444 -20.18 13.18 3.10
N ALA A 445 -19.96 12.54 4.26
CA ALA A 445 -21.01 11.82 4.98
C ALA A 445 -22.20 12.68 5.41
N SER A 446 -22.11 14.01 5.39
CA SER A 446 -23.19 14.94 5.73
C SER A 446 -24.03 15.39 4.52
N VAL A 447 -23.51 15.25 3.31
CA VAL A 447 -24.21 15.65 2.08
C VAL A 447 -25.18 14.55 1.66
N HIS A 448 -26.48 14.86 1.56
CA HIS A 448 -27.49 13.89 1.15
C HIS A 448 -27.42 13.62 -0.36
N GLY A 449 -27.45 12.34 -0.74
CA GLY A 449 -27.60 11.88 -2.12
C GLY A 449 -28.84 10.99 -2.29
N GLY A 450 -29.14 10.56 -3.49
CA GLY A 450 -30.22 9.62 -3.77
C GLY A 450 -29.97 8.28 -3.05
N VAL A 451 -28.84 7.65 -3.31
CA VAL A 451 -28.39 6.41 -2.66
C VAL A 451 -27.03 6.64 -1.99
N GLY A 452 -27.06 6.81 -0.68
CA GLY A 452 -25.92 7.16 0.17
C GLY A 452 -25.77 8.67 0.44
N PRO A 453 -24.87 9.02 1.38
CA PRO A 453 -23.86 8.16 1.97
C PRO A 453 -24.45 7.20 3.01
N PHE A 454 -23.97 5.96 3.01
CA PHE A 454 -24.23 4.96 4.04
C PHE A 454 -22.95 4.18 4.35
N GLY A 455 -22.79 3.73 5.58
CA GLY A 455 -21.54 3.06 5.97
C GLY A 455 -21.37 2.92 7.45
N LEU A 456 -20.11 3.06 7.89
CA LEU A 456 -19.67 2.98 9.28
C LEU A 456 -19.07 4.30 9.74
N VAL A 457 -19.35 4.66 10.99
CA VAL A 457 -18.58 5.62 11.77
C VAL A 457 -17.78 4.82 12.79
N VAL A 458 -16.47 4.99 12.79
CA VAL A 458 -15.57 4.23 13.67
C VAL A 458 -14.67 5.17 14.47
N LEU A 459 -14.12 4.67 15.58
CA LEU A 459 -13.28 5.46 16.46
C LEU A 459 -13.97 6.79 16.85
N ALA A 460 -15.25 6.72 17.19
CA ALA A 460 -16.00 7.90 17.60
C ALA A 460 -15.88 8.17 19.09
N SER A 461 -15.64 9.42 19.47
CA SER A 461 -15.77 9.91 20.84
C SER A 461 -17.24 10.00 21.26
N ASP A 462 -17.53 10.02 22.54
CA ASP A 462 -18.91 10.05 23.06
C ASP A 462 -19.73 11.23 22.51
N ASN A 463 -19.11 12.36 22.24
CA ASN A 463 -19.72 13.58 21.70
C ASN A 463 -19.56 13.71 20.18
N MET A 464 -19.01 12.70 19.48
CA MET A 464 -18.77 12.70 18.03
C MET A 464 -17.84 13.83 17.53
N GLU A 465 -17.03 14.43 18.38
CA GLU A 465 -16.03 15.43 17.97
C GLU A 465 -14.87 14.78 17.20
N GLU A 466 -14.43 13.59 17.65
CA GLU A 466 -13.49 12.76 16.92
C GLU A 466 -14.20 11.52 16.38
N HIS A 467 -14.04 11.24 15.10
CA HIS A 467 -14.49 10.00 14.45
C HIS A 467 -13.87 9.87 13.05
N THR A 468 -13.98 8.67 12.48
CA THR A 468 -13.62 8.39 11.09
C THR A 468 -14.83 7.80 10.38
N ASP A 469 -15.20 8.37 9.23
CA ASP A 469 -16.30 7.87 8.41
C ASP A 469 -15.77 6.96 7.30
N VAL A 470 -16.36 5.76 7.17
CA VAL A 470 -16.13 4.86 6.04
C VAL A 470 -17.46 4.59 5.37
N HIS A 471 -17.67 5.11 4.17
CA HIS A 471 -19.00 5.09 3.57
C HIS A 471 -18.99 4.87 2.06
N PHE A 472 -20.15 4.52 1.54
CA PHE A 472 -20.43 4.35 0.12
C PHE A 472 -21.42 5.39 -0.39
N ARG A 473 -21.25 5.75 -1.67
CA ARG A 473 -22.24 6.42 -2.51
C ARG A 473 -22.42 5.64 -3.78
N VAL A 474 -23.65 5.53 -4.23
CA VAL A 474 -23.99 4.85 -5.48
C VAL A 474 -24.37 5.88 -6.52
N TYR A 475 -23.84 5.72 -7.73
CA TYR A 475 -24.11 6.57 -8.89
C TYR A 475 -24.54 5.72 -10.08
N LYS A 476 -25.49 6.24 -10.85
CA LYS A 476 -26.01 5.58 -12.04
C LYS A 476 -25.16 5.91 -13.27
N SER A 477 -24.60 4.89 -13.92
CA SER A 477 -23.81 5.01 -15.15
C SER A 477 -24.43 4.13 -16.23
N GLN A 478 -25.02 4.71 -17.26
CA GLN A 478 -25.64 4.03 -18.41
C GLN A 478 -26.34 2.69 -18.06
N GLN A 479 -25.62 1.56 -18.14
CA GLN A 479 -26.15 0.21 -17.88
C GLN A 479 -25.67 -0.40 -16.55
N LYS A 480 -24.85 0.34 -15.77
CA LYS A 480 -24.24 -0.14 -14.54
C LYS A 480 -24.29 0.91 -13.45
N TYR A 481 -23.88 0.53 -12.26
CA TYR A 481 -23.69 1.45 -11.16
C TYR A 481 -22.21 1.62 -10.87
N MET A 482 -21.83 2.84 -10.52
CA MET A 482 -20.50 3.16 -10.00
C MET A 482 -20.63 3.43 -8.51
N ILE A 483 -19.86 2.72 -7.71
CA ILE A 483 -19.85 2.90 -6.27
C ILE A 483 -18.58 3.61 -5.88
N LEU A 484 -18.70 4.75 -5.21
CA LEU A 484 -17.61 5.43 -4.52
C LEU A 484 -17.55 4.93 -3.09
N MET A 485 -16.38 4.44 -2.69
CA MET A 485 -16.03 4.19 -1.29
C MET A 485 -15.15 5.34 -0.79
N CYS A 486 -15.53 5.94 0.33
CA CYS A 486 -14.76 6.99 1.00
C CYS A 486 -14.29 6.54 2.38
N SER A 487 -13.10 7.01 2.79
CA SER A 487 -12.64 7.01 4.17
C SER A 487 -12.26 8.45 4.52
N ASP A 488 -13.10 9.12 5.31
CA ASP A 488 -12.97 10.54 5.64
C ASP A 488 -12.30 10.72 7.00
N LEU A 489 -11.10 11.28 7.01
CA LEU A 489 -10.28 11.45 8.19
C LEU A 489 -10.36 12.88 8.77
N ARG A 490 -11.11 13.79 8.17
CA ARG A 490 -11.11 15.22 8.55
C ARG A 490 -11.55 15.47 10.01
N ARG A 491 -12.26 14.50 10.60
CA ARG A 491 -12.65 14.50 12.01
C ARG A 491 -11.97 13.42 12.85
N SER A 492 -10.94 12.76 12.31
CA SER A 492 -10.28 11.64 13.00
C SER A 492 -9.39 12.07 14.18
N SER A 493 -9.14 13.36 14.36
CA SER A 493 -8.32 13.91 15.44
C SER A 493 -8.70 15.36 15.75
N LEU A 494 -8.57 15.75 17.02
CA LEU A 494 -8.68 17.15 17.47
C LEU A 494 -7.39 17.95 17.24
N ARG A 495 -6.34 17.35 16.70
CA ARG A 495 -5.09 18.02 16.34
C ARG A 495 -5.22 18.67 14.95
N PRO A 496 -5.31 20.02 14.85
CA PRO A 496 -5.59 20.70 13.58
C PRO A 496 -4.41 20.72 12.60
N GLU A 497 -3.19 20.43 13.10
CA GLU A 497 -1.97 20.42 12.30
C GLU A 497 -1.75 19.10 11.53
N LEU A 498 -2.57 18.08 11.76
CA LEU A 498 -2.43 16.79 11.10
C LEU A 498 -2.93 16.82 9.65
N TYR A 499 -2.29 16.05 8.81
CA TYR A 499 -2.81 15.75 7.48
C TYR A 499 -3.92 14.69 7.59
N THR A 500 -5.17 15.12 7.46
CA THR A 500 -6.38 14.30 7.59
C THR A 500 -7.19 14.31 6.28
N PRO A 501 -6.77 13.56 5.26
CA PRO A 501 -7.45 13.54 3.96
C PRO A 501 -8.79 12.81 4.02
N ALA A 502 -9.59 13.00 2.96
CA ALA A 502 -10.65 12.08 2.60
C ALA A 502 -10.15 11.22 1.42
N TYR A 503 -9.89 9.95 1.67
CA TYR A 503 -9.53 8.98 0.63
C TYR A 503 -10.76 8.47 -0.10
N GLY A 504 -10.59 8.11 -1.39
CA GLY A 504 -11.69 7.60 -2.18
C GLY A 504 -11.28 6.73 -3.35
N GLY A 505 -12.13 5.75 -3.68
CA GLY A 505 -11.98 4.89 -4.85
C GLY A 505 -13.31 4.45 -5.41
N PHE A 506 -13.39 4.39 -6.74
CA PHE A 506 -14.58 3.90 -7.46
C PHE A 506 -14.43 2.44 -7.86
N PHE A 507 -15.56 1.73 -7.89
CA PHE A 507 -15.66 0.42 -8.51
C PHE A 507 -17.02 0.22 -9.20
N GLU A 508 -17.02 -0.61 -10.27
CA GLU A 508 -18.25 -1.00 -10.95
C GLU A 508 -19.06 -1.97 -10.09
N PHE A 509 -20.38 -1.85 -10.12
CA PHE A 509 -21.32 -2.73 -9.47
C PHE A 509 -22.39 -3.20 -10.46
N ASP A 510 -22.51 -4.52 -10.56
CA ASP A 510 -23.41 -5.19 -11.48
C ASP A 510 -24.57 -5.82 -10.69
N LEU A 511 -25.75 -5.21 -10.75
CA LEU A 511 -26.95 -5.68 -10.04
C LEU A 511 -27.42 -7.08 -10.45
N GLU A 512 -27.12 -7.52 -11.68
CA GLU A 512 -27.52 -8.85 -12.13
C GLU A 512 -26.68 -9.93 -11.43
N LYS A 513 -25.42 -9.61 -11.11
CA LYS A 513 -24.49 -10.52 -10.45
C LYS A 513 -24.46 -10.36 -8.92
N GLU A 514 -24.67 -9.14 -8.43
CA GLU A 514 -24.44 -8.77 -7.05
C GLU A 514 -25.68 -8.09 -6.44
N LYS A 515 -26.10 -8.54 -5.26
CA LYS A 515 -27.26 -7.95 -4.56
C LYS A 515 -26.87 -7.05 -3.40
N LYS A 516 -25.61 -7.09 -2.99
CA LYS A 516 -25.15 -6.42 -1.78
C LYS A 516 -23.79 -5.78 -1.97
N ILE A 517 -23.59 -4.66 -1.30
CA ILE A 517 -22.31 -3.95 -1.20
C ILE A 517 -21.70 -4.33 0.13
N SER A 518 -20.58 -5.08 0.11
CA SER A 518 -19.90 -5.50 1.33
C SER A 518 -18.86 -4.49 1.77
N LEU A 519 -18.71 -4.33 3.08
CA LEU A 519 -17.64 -3.59 3.73
C LEU A 519 -17.05 -4.42 4.86
N ARG A 520 -15.72 -4.55 4.88
CA ARG A 520 -14.97 -5.03 6.04
C ARG A 520 -14.01 -3.94 6.49
N THR A 521 -14.00 -3.62 7.77
CA THR A 521 -13.10 -2.62 8.34
C THR A 521 -12.35 -3.21 9.52
N LEU A 522 -11.02 -3.13 9.46
CA LEU A 522 -10.09 -3.48 10.53
C LEU A 522 -9.64 -2.20 11.22
N ILE A 523 -9.86 -2.12 12.51
CA ILE A 523 -9.58 -0.94 13.35
C ILE A 523 -8.51 -1.34 14.35
N ASP A 524 -7.39 -0.61 14.37
CA ASP A 524 -6.28 -0.89 15.26
C ASP A 524 -5.60 0.40 15.74
N ARG A 525 -6.22 1.04 16.74
CA ARG A 525 -5.73 2.28 17.36
C ARG A 525 -5.56 3.44 16.36
N SER A 526 -4.40 3.53 15.74
CA SER A 526 -4.04 4.57 14.77
C SER A 526 -4.16 4.11 13.33
N ALA A 527 -4.79 2.96 13.09
CA ALA A 527 -5.00 2.39 11.76
C ALA A 527 -6.46 2.03 11.54
N VAL A 528 -7.00 2.43 10.40
CA VAL A 528 -8.31 2.01 9.88
C VAL A 528 -8.09 1.49 8.47
N GLU A 529 -8.22 0.18 8.29
CA GLU A 529 -8.03 -0.48 7.00
C GLU A 529 -9.34 -1.09 6.53
N SER A 530 -9.85 -0.63 5.39
CA SER A 530 -11.20 -0.93 4.91
C SER A 530 -11.18 -1.57 3.52
N PHE A 531 -12.06 -2.56 3.31
CA PHE A 531 -12.19 -3.37 2.11
C PHE A 531 -13.64 -3.32 1.62
N GLY A 532 -13.88 -2.62 0.52
CA GLY A 532 -15.20 -2.44 -0.08
C GLY A 532 -15.42 -3.30 -1.32
N GLY A 533 -16.69 -3.67 -1.57
CA GLY A 533 -17.08 -4.39 -2.77
C GLY A 533 -16.35 -5.72 -2.97
N GLY A 534 -16.18 -6.50 -1.90
CA GLY A 534 -15.44 -7.77 -1.97
C GLY A 534 -13.94 -7.62 -2.22
N GLY A 535 -13.36 -6.47 -1.90
CA GLY A 535 -11.93 -6.19 -2.08
C GLY A 535 -11.56 -5.50 -3.40
N ARG A 536 -12.53 -4.91 -4.08
CA ARG A 536 -12.30 -4.08 -5.28
C ARG A 536 -11.66 -2.75 -4.95
N VAL A 537 -12.07 -2.15 -3.84
CA VAL A 537 -11.47 -0.94 -3.29
C VAL A 537 -10.98 -1.22 -1.88
N CYS A 538 -9.70 -0.97 -1.65
CA CYS A 538 -9.07 -1.05 -0.34
C CYS A 538 -8.58 0.36 0.04
N ILE A 539 -8.79 0.76 1.29
CA ILE A 539 -8.34 2.04 1.81
C ILE A 539 -7.65 1.82 3.15
N MET A 540 -6.36 2.04 3.18
CA MET A 540 -5.57 2.08 4.40
C MET A 540 -5.46 3.52 4.89
N ALA A 541 -5.82 3.79 6.14
CA ALA A 541 -5.82 5.11 6.71
C ALA A 541 -5.06 5.16 8.04
N ARG A 542 -4.28 6.23 8.25
CA ARG A 542 -3.66 6.56 9.55
C ARG A 542 -4.49 7.61 10.25
N VAL A 543 -4.77 7.36 11.54
CA VAL A 543 -5.57 8.25 12.39
C VAL A 543 -4.89 8.44 13.74
N TYR A 544 -5.02 9.63 14.33
CA TYR A 544 -4.36 9.96 15.59
C TYR A 544 -5.36 10.60 16.58
N PRO A 545 -6.37 9.84 17.04
CA PRO A 545 -7.37 10.37 17.95
C PRO A 545 -6.75 10.78 19.29
N VAL A 546 -7.16 11.92 19.82
CA VAL A 546 -6.66 12.48 21.06
C VAL A 546 -7.53 12.08 22.25
N ALA A 547 -8.86 12.17 22.07
CA ALA A 547 -9.83 11.95 23.13
C ALA A 547 -10.12 10.47 23.44
N LEU A 548 -9.76 9.56 22.53
CA LEU A 548 -10.14 8.15 22.66
C LEU A 548 -9.25 7.37 23.61
N VAL A 549 -9.91 6.52 24.40
CA VAL A 549 -9.32 5.51 25.29
C VAL A 549 -10.04 4.18 25.10
N ASP A 550 -9.40 3.06 25.49
CA ASP A 550 -10.08 1.76 25.53
C ASP A 550 -11.30 1.84 26.46
N GLY A 551 -12.46 1.36 26.02
CA GLY A 551 -13.73 1.42 26.74
C GLY A 551 -14.55 2.70 26.53
N GLY A 552 -13.99 3.72 25.84
CA GLY A 552 -14.66 4.98 25.51
C GLY A 552 -14.86 5.21 24.01
N THR A 553 -14.71 4.16 23.20
CA THR A 553 -14.81 4.25 21.74
C THR A 553 -16.17 3.77 21.28
N ARG A 554 -16.83 4.54 20.40
CA ARG A 554 -18.11 4.19 19.80
C ARG A 554 -17.96 3.83 18.32
N MET A 555 -18.89 3.01 17.83
CA MET A 555 -19.03 2.68 16.41
C MET A 555 -20.51 2.69 16.03
N TYR A 556 -20.78 3.14 14.80
CA TYR A 556 -22.14 3.23 14.29
C TYR A 556 -22.23 2.74 12.86
N ALA A 557 -23.37 2.12 12.50
CA ALA A 557 -23.81 2.00 11.13
C ALA A 557 -24.78 3.16 10.82
N PHE A 558 -24.64 3.80 9.67
CA PHE A 558 -25.44 4.99 9.35
C PHE A 558 -25.94 5.00 7.91
N ASN A 559 -26.99 5.79 7.67
CA ASN A 559 -27.46 6.15 6.35
C ASN A 559 -27.98 7.60 6.33
N ASN A 560 -27.33 8.46 5.57
CA ASN A 560 -27.75 9.83 5.31
C ASN A 560 -28.29 10.04 3.88
N GLY A 561 -28.34 8.97 3.05
CA GLY A 561 -29.01 8.99 1.75
C GLY A 561 -30.52 9.05 1.88
N THR A 562 -31.21 9.42 0.81
CA THR A 562 -32.69 9.48 0.78
C THR A 562 -33.32 8.09 0.67
N SER A 563 -32.64 7.15 -0.02
CA SER A 563 -33.05 5.75 -0.12
C SER A 563 -32.80 5.00 1.18
N THR A 564 -33.74 4.15 1.59
CA THR A 564 -33.52 3.22 2.71
C THR A 564 -32.47 2.17 2.32
N VAL A 565 -31.59 1.83 3.26
CA VAL A 565 -30.60 0.78 3.08
C VAL A 565 -30.87 -0.36 4.05
N ARG A 566 -31.11 -1.54 3.51
CA ARG A 566 -31.22 -2.76 4.29
C ARG A 566 -29.82 -3.28 4.64
N VAL A 567 -29.66 -3.77 5.85
CA VAL A 567 -28.45 -4.43 6.33
C VAL A 567 -28.78 -5.89 6.62
N PRO A 568 -28.57 -6.80 5.65
CA PRO A 568 -28.85 -8.23 5.85
C PRO A 568 -28.05 -8.81 7.00
N GLN A 569 -26.77 -8.39 7.09
CA GLN A 569 -25.86 -8.85 8.13
C GLN A 569 -24.89 -7.76 8.54
N LEU A 570 -24.71 -7.59 9.86
CA LEU A 570 -23.63 -6.88 10.49
C LEU A 570 -23.01 -7.82 11.55
N LYS A 571 -21.70 -7.97 11.51
CA LYS A 571 -20.91 -8.63 12.54
C LYS A 571 -19.76 -7.74 12.97
N ALA A 572 -19.55 -7.62 14.25
CA ALA A 572 -18.41 -6.90 14.80
C ALA A 572 -17.73 -7.74 15.89
N TRP A 573 -16.42 -7.67 15.94
CA TRP A 573 -15.60 -8.36 16.93
C TRP A 573 -14.63 -7.39 17.59
N SER A 574 -14.43 -7.54 18.89
CA SER A 574 -13.22 -7.02 19.50
C SER A 574 -12.04 -7.88 19.10
N MET A 575 -10.86 -7.26 18.94
CA MET A 575 -9.64 -7.94 18.51
C MET A 575 -8.60 -7.95 19.63
N ARG A 576 -7.94 -9.10 19.83
CA ARG A 576 -6.80 -9.17 20.74
C ARG A 576 -5.54 -8.64 20.09
N ARG A 577 -4.56 -8.29 20.92
CA ARG A 577 -3.21 -7.96 20.47
C ARG A 577 -2.54 -9.20 19.86
N ALA A 578 -1.88 -9.01 18.72
CA ALA A 578 -0.91 -9.94 18.18
C ALA A 578 0.42 -9.88 18.97
N ARG A 579 1.20 -10.95 18.90
CA ARG A 579 2.57 -10.97 19.45
C ARG A 579 3.52 -10.47 18.37
N VAL A 580 3.89 -9.20 18.44
CA VAL A 580 4.81 -8.57 17.49
C VAL A 580 6.09 -8.21 18.23
N ASN A 581 7.25 -8.41 17.59
CA ASN A 581 8.58 -8.09 18.14
C ASN A 581 8.93 -8.87 19.43
N VAL A 582 8.44 -10.08 19.59
CA VAL A 582 8.89 -10.95 20.67
C VAL A 582 10.34 -11.35 20.39
N GLN A 583 11.27 -10.98 21.28
CA GLN A 583 12.62 -11.55 21.26
C GLN A 583 12.55 -12.95 21.85
N LYS A 584 13.01 -13.96 21.11
CA LYS A 584 13.41 -15.23 21.74
C LYS A 584 14.81 -15.03 22.30
N GLY A 585 14.93 -15.07 23.61
CA GLY A 585 16.21 -15.19 24.29
C GLY A 585 16.97 -16.46 23.90
#